data_45ec3e64734802312c4a4cc1e3368ae4
#
_entry.id   45ec3e64734802312c4a4cc1e3368ae4
#
_cell.length_a   1.000
_cell.length_b   1.000
_cell.length_c   1.000
_cell.angle_alpha   90.00
_cell.angle_beta   90.00
_cell.angle_gamma   90.00
#
_symmetry.space_group_name_H-M   'P 1'
#
loop_
_entity.id
_entity.type
_entity.pdbx_description
1 polymer ?
#
loop_
_entity_poly.entity_id
_entity_poly.type
_entity_poly.pdbx_seq_one_letter_code
_entity_poly.pdbx_strand_id
1 'polypeptide(L)'
;MKLLVDTQAALWLLADDPRLTRRARSLLFGSRHAVLLSAAVAWEVAIKRSLGKLEAPDGFAGLLLDAGAEPLPITVEHAEATGALPWHHRDPFDRVLVAQAGVEGATLVSGDERLAAYGMPVAW
;
A
#
# COMPACT_ATOMS: atom_id res chain seq x y z
N MET A 1 -10.37 -5.22 -11.11
CA MET A 1 -9.82 -3.96 -10.59
C MET A 1 -8.52 -4.26 -9.87
N LYS A 2 -7.54 -3.40 -10.02
CA LYS A 2 -6.27 -3.50 -9.28
C LYS A 2 -6.36 -2.68 -8.00
N LEU A 3 -5.99 -3.28 -6.88
CA LEU A 3 -5.94 -2.63 -5.58
C LEU A 3 -4.49 -2.57 -5.11
N LEU A 4 -4.02 -1.40 -4.73
CA LEU A 4 -2.69 -1.22 -4.15
C LEU A 4 -2.87 -0.91 -2.67
N VAL A 5 -2.41 -1.81 -1.82
CA VAL A 5 -2.58 -1.68 -0.37
C VAL A 5 -1.46 -0.81 0.21
N ASP A 6 -1.81 0.16 1.07
CA ASP A 6 -0.78 0.91 1.78
C ASP A 6 -0.23 0.13 2.98
N THR A 7 0.84 0.62 3.56
CA THR A 7 1.55 -0.06 4.65
C THR A 7 0.64 -0.31 5.84
N GLN A 8 -0.11 0.68 6.28
CA GLN A 8 -0.95 0.56 7.47
C GLN A 8 -2.10 -0.42 7.24
N ALA A 9 -2.74 -0.36 6.07
CA ALA A 9 -3.80 -1.30 5.71
C ALA A 9 -3.28 -2.74 5.66
N ALA A 10 -2.08 -2.95 5.11
CA ALA A 10 -1.45 -4.27 5.07
C ALA A 10 -1.16 -4.83 6.48
N LEU A 11 -0.64 -3.98 7.36
CA LEU A 11 -0.37 -4.36 8.75
C LEU A 11 -1.66 -4.72 9.49
N TRP A 12 -2.69 -3.89 9.35
CA TRP A 12 -3.99 -4.14 10.00
C TRP A 12 -4.69 -5.37 9.45
N LEU A 13 -4.52 -5.65 8.15
CA LEU A 13 -5.07 -6.86 7.54
C LEU A 13 -4.48 -8.12 8.18
N LEU A 14 -3.16 -8.19 8.32
CA LEU A 14 -2.48 -9.34 8.93
C LEU A 14 -2.77 -9.47 10.43
N ALA A 15 -2.93 -8.35 11.13
CA ALA A 15 -3.23 -8.33 12.56
C ALA A 15 -4.72 -8.51 12.88
N ASP A 16 -5.56 -8.58 11.86
CA ASP A 16 -7.02 -8.57 12.03
C ASP A 16 -7.49 -7.39 12.88
N ASP A 17 -6.89 -6.22 12.65
CA ASP A 17 -7.12 -5.02 13.44
C ASP A 17 -8.45 -4.37 13.03
N PRO A 18 -9.32 -4.01 13.99
CA PRO A 18 -10.63 -3.41 13.69
C PRO A 18 -10.55 -2.01 13.05
N ARG A 19 -9.39 -1.35 13.06
CA ARG A 19 -9.19 -0.08 12.35
C ARG A 19 -9.24 -0.24 10.84
N LEU A 20 -8.97 -1.44 10.32
CA LEU A 20 -9.27 -1.76 8.92
C LEU A 20 -10.79 -1.82 8.76
N THR A 21 -11.35 -0.95 7.92
CA THR A 21 -12.81 -0.88 7.76
C THR A 21 -13.36 -2.17 7.16
N ARG A 22 -14.64 -2.42 7.39
CA ARG A 22 -15.33 -3.58 6.80
C ARG A 22 -15.25 -3.53 5.27
N ARG A 23 -15.41 -2.34 4.69
CA ARG A 23 -15.32 -2.15 3.23
C ARG A 23 -13.92 -2.48 2.71
N ALA A 24 -12.88 -1.94 3.31
CA ALA A 24 -11.51 -2.22 2.92
C ALA A 24 -11.20 -3.72 3.02
N ARG A 25 -11.61 -4.35 4.12
CA ARG A 25 -11.45 -5.79 4.31
C ARG A 25 -12.14 -6.59 3.22
N SER A 26 -13.37 -6.24 2.86
CA SER A 26 -14.12 -6.91 1.79
C SER A 26 -13.42 -6.79 0.44
N LEU A 27 -12.88 -5.61 0.13
CA LEU A 27 -12.14 -5.40 -1.11
C LEU A 27 -10.88 -6.26 -1.16
N LEU A 28 -10.13 -6.32 -0.07
CA LEU A 28 -8.84 -7.03 -0.02
C LEU A 28 -9.01 -8.55 0.00
N PHE A 29 -10.09 -9.07 0.58
CA PHE A 29 -10.38 -10.50 0.60
C PHE A 29 -11.23 -10.96 -0.59
N GLY A 30 -11.76 -10.03 -1.38
CA GLY A 30 -12.59 -10.36 -2.53
C GLY A 30 -11.74 -10.97 -3.65
N SER A 31 -12.18 -12.12 -4.19
CA SER A 31 -11.46 -12.83 -5.26
C SER A 31 -11.50 -12.11 -6.62
N ARG A 32 -12.26 -11.01 -6.72
CA ARG A 32 -12.49 -10.28 -7.97
C ARG A 32 -11.41 -9.25 -8.28
N HIS A 33 -10.56 -8.96 -7.33
CA HIS A 33 -9.58 -7.88 -7.43
C HIS A 33 -8.17 -8.43 -7.32
N ALA A 34 -7.27 -7.93 -8.16
CA ALA A 34 -5.85 -8.14 -7.98
C ALA A 34 -5.37 -7.23 -6.85
N VAL A 35 -4.86 -7.80 -5.78
CA VAL A 35 -4.26 -7.05 -4.67
C VAL A 35 -2.77 -7.00 -4.89
N LEU A 36 -2.24 -5.78 -5.02
CA LEU A 36 -0.82 -5.55 -5.28
C LEU A 36 -0.11 -5.20 -3.98
N LEU A 37 1.01 -5.88 -3.74
CA LEU A 37 1.94 -5.56 -2.66
C LEU A 37 3.16 -4.86 -3.27
N SER A 38 3.27 -3.55 -3.02
CA SER A 38 4.43 -2.79 -3.48
C SER A 38 5.69 -3.16 -2.71
N ALA A 39 6.82 -3.19 -3.43
CA ALA A 39 8.14 -3.26 -2.80
C ALA A 39 8.36 -2.10 -1.80
N ALA A 40 7.72 -0.94 -2.01
CA ALA A 40 7.78 0.19 -1.08
C ALA A 40 7.21 -0.15 0.29
N VAL A 41 6.10 -0.90 0.33
CA VAL A 41 5.47 -1.35 1.58
C VAL A 41 6.39 -2.31 2.32
N ALA A 42 6.91 -3.32 1.62
CA ALA A 42 7.85 -4.28 2.21
C ALA A 42 9.12 -3.56 2.74
N TRP A 43 9.60 -2.59 2.01
CA TRP A 43 10.78 -1.81 2.38
C TRP A 43 10.51 -0.92 3.61
N GLU A 44 9.40 -0.21 3.64
CA GLU A 44 9.02 0.61 4.79
C GLU A 44 8.90 -0.23 6.07
N VAL A 45 8.23 -1.37 6.00
CA VAL A 45 8.08 -2.29 7.13
C VAL A 45 9.45 -2.81 7.59
N ALA A 46 10.31 -3.21 6.66
CA ALA A 46 11.65 -3.71 6.99
C ALA A 46 12.49 -2.67 7.72
N ILE A 47 12.50 -1.42 7.23
CA ILE A 47 13.25 -0.33 7.86
C ILE A 47 12.70 -0.02 9.24
N LYS A 48 11.40 0.22 9.34
CA LYS A 48 10.79 0.64 10.61
C LYS A 48 10.83 -0.45 11.66
N ARG A 49 10.69 -1.70 11.26
CA ARG A 49 10.84 -2.83 12.17
C ARG A 49 12.27 -2.93 12.71
N SER A 50 13.27 -2.77 11.84
CA SER A 50 14.69 -2.81 12.25
C SER A 50 15.05 -1.69 13.23
N LEU A 51 14.36 -0.56 13.15
CA LEU A 51 14.52 0.58 14.05
C LEU A 51 13.66 0.50 15.32
N GLY A 52 12.86 -0.55 15.47
CA GLY A 52 11.94 -0.69 16.59
C GLY A 52 10.76 0.28 16.55
N LYS A 53 10.45 0.86 15.39
CA LYS A 53 9.40 1.88 15.23
C LYS A 53 8.03 1.31 14.88
N LEU A 54 7.96 0.05 14.49
CA LEU A 54 6.69 -0.65 14.29
C LEU A 54 6.87 -2.14 14.57
N GLU A 55 5.76 -2.79 14.89
CA GLU A 55 5.68 -4.23 15.03
C GLU A 55 5.09 -4.84 13.77
N ALA A 56 5.71 -5.90 13.27
CA ALA A 56 5.23 -6.67 12.14
C ALA A 56 5.66 -8.13 12.33
N PRO A 57 4.88 -9.10 11.83
CA PRO A 57 5.27 -10.50 11.94
C PRO A 57 6.52 -10.79 11.11
N ASP A 58 7.26 -11.81 11.51
CA ASP A 58 8.35 -12.34 10.70
C ASP A 58 7.79 -12.79 9.35
N GLY A 59 8.51 -12.48 8.27
CA GLY A 59 8.05 -12.82 6.94
C GLY A 59 6.81 -12.06 6.47
N PHE A 60 6.64 -10.83 6.94
CA PHE A 60 5.49 -9.97 6.62
C PHE A 60 5.10 -10.02 5.14
N ALA A 61 6.03 -9.73 4.23
CA ALA A 61 5.73 -9.73 2.80
C ALA A 61 5.33 -11.13 2.30
N GLY A 62 6.03 -12.16 2.74
CA GLY A 62 5.73 -13.54 2.36
C GLY A 62 4.33 -13.97 2.76
N LEU A 63 3.86 -13.54 3.93
CA LEU A 63 2.50 -13.83 4.40
C LEU A 63 1.44 -13.26 3.45
N LEU A 64 1.65 -12.04 2.97
CA LEU A 64 0.74 -11.40 2.02
C LEU A 64 0.79 -12.06 0.65
N LEU A 65 1.98 -12.39 0.16
CA LEU A 65 2.15 -13.07 -1.13
C LEU A 65 1.54 -14.47 -1.10
N ASP A 66 1.73 -15.21 -0.01
CA ASP A 66 1.12 -16.54 0.16
C ASP A 66 -0.40 -16.48 0.22
N ALA A 67 -0.94 -15.36 0.72
CA ALA A 67 -2.39 -15.11 0.76
C ALA A 67 -2.97 -14.68 -0.60
N GLY A 68 -2.12 -14.50 -1.63
CA GLY A 68 -2.56 -14.20 -2.99
C GLY A 68 -2.23 -12.79 -3.49
N ALA A 69 -1.56 -11.96 -2.70
CA ALA A 69 -1.12 -10.65 -3.19
C ALA A 69 -0.07 -10.82 -4.29
N GLU A 70 -0.10 -9.91 -5.26
CA GLU A 70 0.87 -9.90 -6.36
C GLU A 70 1.97 -8.88 -6.07
N PRO A 71 3.25 -9.23 -6.24
CA PRO A 71 4.33 -8.29 -5.99
C PRO A 71 4.35 -7.19 -7.07
N LEU A 72 4.51 -5.94 -6.63
CA LEU A 72 4.68 -4.80 -7.52
C LEU A 72 6.05 -4.18 -7.27
N PRO A 73 7.02 -4.37 -8.18
CA PRO A 73 8.33 -3.74 -8.03
C PRO A 73 8.25 -2.23 -8.26
N ILE A 74 9.19 -1.49 -7.67
CA ILE A 74 9.35 -0.08 -7.96
C ILE A 74 10.20 0.04 -9.23
N THR A 75 9.60 0.55 -10.30
CA THR A 75 10.30 0.76 -11.56
C THR A 75 10.88 2.17 -11.65
N VAL A 76 11.74 2.41 -12.62
CA VAL A 76 12.26 3.75 -12.91
C VAL A 76 11.09 4.70 -13.25
N GLU A 77 10.10 4.22 -14.00
CA GLU A 77 8.91 5.01 -14.32
C GLU A 77 8.15 5.42 -13.06
N HIS A 78 7.97 4.50 -12.11
CA HIS A 78 7.36 4.83 -10.82
C HIS A 78 8.17 5.89 -10.08
N ALA A 79 9.47 5.73 -10.00
CA ALA A 79 10.35 6.66 -9.30
C ALA A 79 10.30 8.06 -9.90
N GLU A 80 10.38 8.16 -11.23
CA GLU A 80 10.30 9.46 -11.92
C GLU A 80 8.94 10.12 -11.75
N ALA A 81 7.85 9.35 -11.75
CA ALA A 81 6.50 9.87 -11.56
C ALA A 81 6.31 10.56 -10.20
N THR A 82 7.08 10.19 -9.18
CA THR A 82 7.00 10.86 -7.87
C THR A 82 7.37 12.33 -7.95
N GLY A 83 8.27 12.70 -8.87
CA GLY A 83 8.72 14.08 -9.03
C GLY A 83 7.65 15.04 -9.54
N ALA A 84 6.64 14.53 -10.23
CA ALA A 84 5.53 15.32 -10.76
C ALA A 84 4.36 15.47 -9.76
N LEU A 85 4.39 14.79 -8.63
CA LEU A 85 3.32 14.84 -7.65
C LEU A 85 3.34 16.17 -6.87
N PRO A 86 2.18 16.80 -6.62
CA PRO A 86 2.12 17.92 -5.70
C PRO A 86 2.49 17.48 -4.28
N TRP A 87 2.82 18.45 -3.42
CA TRP A 87 3.31 18.15 -2.06
C TRP A 87 2.19 18.12 -1.02
N HIS A 88 1.18 17.28 -1.23
CA HIS A 88 0.13 17.03 -0.22
C HIS A 88 0.63 16.16 0.93
N HIS A 89 1.67 15.36 0.70
CA HIS A 89 2.28 14.46 1.66
C HIS A 89 3.79 14.45 1.46
N ARG A 90 4.56 14.35 2.54
CA ARG A 90 6.03 14.36 2.47
C ARG A 90 6.67 12.99 2.62
N ASP A 91 5.93 11.99 3.08
CA ASP A 91 6.44 10.65 3.28
C ASP A 91 6.81 10.03 1.92
N PRO A 92 8.08 9.66 1.71
CA PRO A 92 8.52 9.12 0.42
C PRO A 92 7.88 7.78 0.08
N PHE A 93 7.57 6.94 1.07
CA PHE A 93 6.92 5.67 0.84
C PHE A 93 5.50 5.86 0.32
N ASP A 94 4.74 6.75 0.95
CA ASP A 94 3.38 7.06 0.50
C ASP A 94 3.37 7.73 -0.87
N ARG A 95 4.31 8.61 -1.14
CA ARG A 95 4.44 9.26 -2.45
C ARG A 95 4.73 8.25 -3.57
N VAL A 96 5.56 7.25 -3.31
CA VAL A 96 5.81 6.17 -4.28
C VAL A 96 4.53 5.37 -4.54
N LEU A 97 3.76 5.06 -3.50
CA LEU A 97 2.48 4.35 -3.65
C LEU A 97 1.50 5.15 -4.52
N VAL A 98 1.40 6.46 -4.31
CA VAL A 98 0.55 7.32 -5.16
C VAL A 98 1.01 7.27 -6.61
N ALA A 99 2.31 7.40 -6.87
CA ALA A 99 2.86 7.33 -8.22
C ALA A 99 2.59 5.96 -8.87
N GLN A 100 2.80 4.88 -8.13
CA GLN A 100 2.52 3.52 -8.61
C GLN A 100 1.05 3.33 -8.96
N ALA A 101 0.15 3.78 -8.09
CA ALA A 101 -1.28 3.68 -8.35
C ALA A 101 -1.67 4.42 -9.63
N GLY A 102 -1.10 5.59 -9.87
CA GLY A 102 -1.34 6.34 -11.10
C GLY A 102 -0.82 5.62 -12.35
N VAL A 103 0.41 5.13 -12.32
CA VAL A 103 1.03 4.43 -13.45
C VAL A 103 0.33 3.11 -13.75
N GLU A 104 -0.01 2.34 -12.71
CA GLU A 104 -0.61 1.02 -12.86
C GLU A 104 -2.13 1.04 -13.04
N GLY A 105 -2.77 2.19 -12.93
CA GLY A 105 -4.22 2.28 -12.97
C GLY A 105 -4.89 1.57 -11.80
N ALA A 106 -4.29 1.64 -10.62
CA ALA A 106 -4.77 0.96 -9.42
C ALA A 106 -5.55 1.91 -8.52
N THR A 107 -6.46 1.33 -7.72
CA THR A 107 -7.11 2.04 -6.61
C THR A 107 -6.27 1.81 -5.35
N LEU A 108 -5.90 2.88 -4.68
CA LEU A 108 -5.14 2.81 -3.43
C LEU A 108 -6.09 2.47 -2.27
N VAL A 109 -5.78 1.45 -1.50
CA VAL A 109 -6.53 1.11 -0.28
C VAL A 109 -5.79 1.72 0.90
N SER A 110 -6.36 2.80 1.44
CA SER A 110 -5.73 3.59 2.50
C SER A 110 -6.77 4.38 3.28
N GLY A 111 -6.56 4.48 4.58
CA GLY A 111 -7.32 5.35 5.49
C GLY A 111 -6.71 6.75 5.65
N ASP A 112 -5.61 7.05 4.97
CA ASP A 112 -4.95 8.34 5.07
C ASP A 112 -5.59 9.36 4.12
N GLU A 113 -6.29 10.34 4.69
CA GLU A 113 -7.00 11.37 3.94
C GLU A 113 -6.06 12.23 3.07
N ARG A 114 -4.79 12.35 3.45
CA ARG A 114 -3.80 13.11 2.67
C ARG A 114 -3.55 12.49 1.29
N LEU A 115 -3.74 11.17 1.17
CA LEU A 115 -3.56 10.48 -0.11
C LEU A 115 -4.74 10.74 -1.06
N ALA A 116 -5.94 10.95 -0.53
CA ALA A 116 -7.10 11.31 -1.35
C ALA A 116 -6.92 12.67 -2.03
N ALA A 117 -6.11 13.57 -1.46
CA ALA A 117 -5.85 14.90 -2.03
C ALA A 117 -5.16 14.87 -3.40
N TYR A 118 -4.53 13.74 -3.77
CA TYR A 118 -3.87 13.59 -5.07
C TYR A 118 -4.84 13.38 -6.24
N GLY A 119 -6.13 13.28 -5.97
CA GLY A 119 -7.15 13.16 -7.01
C GLY A 119 -7.24 11.78 -7.67
N MET A 120 -6.58 10.78 -7.11
CA MET A 120 -6.63 9.41 -7.60
C MET A 120 -7.67 8.59 -6.82
N PRO A 121 -8.11 7.43 -7.35
CA PRO A 121 -9.05 6.60 -6.62
C PRO A 121 -8.42 6.06 -5.33
N VAL A 122 -9.09 6.32 -4.21
CA VAL A 122 -8.74 5.78 -2.89
C VAL A 122 -9.99 5.13 -2.30
N ALA A 123 -9.83 3.94 -1.75
CA ALA A 123 -10.90 3.18 -1.11
C ALA A 123 -10.56 2.90 0.36
N TRP A 124 -11.59 3.02 1.20
CA TRP A 124 -11.44 2.74 2.63
C TRP A 124 -12.76 2.34 3.29
#